data_e8526c6ce4eeb6105f7035732a725a6b
#
_entry.id   e8526c6ce4eeb6105f7035732a725a6b
#
_cell.length_a   1.000
_cell.length_b   1.000
_cell.length_c   1.000
_cell.angle_alpha   90.00
_cell.angle_beta   90.00
_cell.angle_gamma   90.00
#
_symmetry.space_group_name_H-M   'P 1'
#
loop_
_entity.id
_entity.type
_entity.pdbx_description
1 polymer ?
#
loop_
_entity_poly.entity_id
_entity_poly.type
_entity_poly.pdbx_seq_one_letter_code
_entity_poly.pdbx_strand_id
1 'polypeptide(L)'
;MLHRLPFLFLTALALAASPSLANAESPNGVRTLDPPGAIKAEGTWSLGARAGDFVFVAGMQGIDPATNKLVEDPQARILQAFRNVKTIAESEGASLKDCVRLTVYLSDLPRFAPMVEKAQAELWGGPPYPPRTMMEVKHLFDDDIAEIDSVFYAPVKK
;
A
#
# COMPACT_ATOMS: atom_id res chain seq x y z
N MET A 1 -10.63 -38.21 62.20
CA MET A 1 -10.81 -38.39 60.74
C MET A 1 -10.69 -37.05 60.06
N LEU A 2 -9.49 -36.75 59.53
CA LEU A 2 -9.27 -35.48 58.77
C LEU A 2 -9.43 -35.76 57.27
N HIS A 3 -10.42 -35.11 56.67
CA HIS A 3 -10.65 -35.14 55.23
C HIS A 3 -9.69 -34.12 54.57
N ARG A 4 -8.77 -34.62 53.74
CA ARG A 4 -7.91 -33.77 52.87
C ARG A 4 -8.66 -33.51 51.58
N LEU A 5 -8.97 -32.22 51.28
CA LEU A 5 -9.43 -31.79 49.97
C LEU A 5 -8.22 -31.77 49.00
N PRO A 6 -8.37 -32.20 47.72
CA PRO A 6 -7.35 -32.04 46.70
C PRO A 6 -7.39 -30.63 46.16
N PHE A 7 -6.22 -29.96 46.16
CA PHE A 7 -6.00 -28.71 45.44
C PHE A 7 -5.94 -29.00 43.90
N LEU A 8 -6.93 -28.50 43.20
CA LEU A 8 -6.93 -28.49 41.72
C LEU A 8 -6.05 -27.32 41.26
N PHE A 9 -4.86 -27.62 40.69
CA PHE A 9 -4.06 -26.63 39.97
C PHE A 9 -4.68 -26.39 38.61
N LEU A 10 -5.33 -25.24 38.42
CA LEU A 10 -5.78 -24.74 37.12
C LEU A 10 -4.59 -24.12 36.42
N THR A 11 -3.93 -24.83 35.53
CA THR A 11 -2.90 -24.28 34.64
C THR A 11 -3.58 -23.45 33.57
N ALA A 12 -3.53 -22.13 33.68
CA ALA A 12 -3.94 -21.22 32.62
C ALA A 12 -2.94 -21.33 31.46
N LEU A 13 -3.38 -21.95 30.37
CA LEU A 13 -2.65 -21.97 29.10
C LEU A 13 -2.77 -20.57 28.48
N ALA A 14 -1.73 -19.76 28.61
CA ALA A 14 -1.65 -18.48 27.91
C ALA A 14 -1.49 -18.76 26.40
N LEU A 15 -2.57 -18.52 25.63
CA LEU A 15 -2.50 -18.48 24.18
C LEU A 15 -1.65 -17.27 23.79
N ALA A 16 -0.37 -17.50 23.44
CA ALA A 16 0.45 -16.49 22.81
C ALA A 16 -0.16 -16.19 21.42
N ALA A 17 -0.72 -14.99 21.27
CA ALA A 17 -1.17 -14.51 19.96
C ALA A 17 0.06 -14.50 19.03
N SER A 18 0.05 -15.31 17.99
CA SER A 18 1.06 -15.27 16.94
C SER A 18 1.05 -13.85 16.32
N PRO A 19 2.23 -13.21 16.16
CA PRO A 19 2.27 -11.92 15.47
C PRO A 19 1.67 -12.09 14.08
N SER A 20 0.81 -11.17 13.68
CA SER A 20 0.28 -11.10 12.32
C SER A 20 1.45 -11.02 11.34
N LEU A 21 1.48 -11.89 10.33
CA LEU A 21 2.50 -11.88 9.27
C LEU A 21 2.52 -10.58 8.45
N ALA A 22 1.48 -9.75 8.60
CA ALA A 22 1.27 -8.50 7.86
C ALA A 22 2.34 -7.41 8.09
N ASN A 23 3.19 -7.53 9.13
CA ASN A 23 4.25 -6.58 9.44
C ASN A 23 5.57 -7.29 9.77
N ALA A 24 5.89 -8.35 9.04
CA ALA A 24 7.15 -9.04 9.23
C ALA A 24 8.33 -8.12 8.91
N GLU A 25 9.29 -8.05 9.82
CA GLU A 25 10.51 -7.27 9.67
C GLU A 25 11.69 -8.18 9.33
N SER A 26 12.49 -7.78 8.33
CA SER A 26 13.71 -8.50 7.97
C SER A 26 14.83 -8.24 8.99
N PRO A 27 15.90 -9.07 9.02
CA PRO A 27 17.04 -8.84 9.91
C PRO A 27 17.72 -7.47 9.74
N ASN A 28 17.52 -6.81 8.60
CA ASN A 28 18.07 -5.49 8.29
C ASN A 28 17.04 -4.35 8.46
N GLY A 29 15.93 -4.61 9.15
CA GLY A 29 14.93 -3.58 9.47
C GLY A 29 13.99 -3.20 8.32
N VAL A 30 13.85 -4.03 7.29
CA VAL A 30 12.84 -3.82 6.25
C VAL A 30 11.51 -4.42 6.73
N ARG A 31 10.49 -3.58 6.84
CA ARG A 31 9.14 -3.97 7.29
C ARG A 31 8.15 -3.87 6.13
N THR A 32 7.43 -4.96 5.86
CA THR A 32 6.33 -4.97 4.89
C THR A 32 5.10 -4.23 5.41
N LEU A 33 4.29 -3.67 4.51
CA LEU A 33 3.13 -2.84 4.83
C LEU A 33 1.84 -3.50 4.36
N ASP A 34 0.86 -3.50 5.26
CA ASP A 34 -0.52 -3.92 5.00
C ASP A 34 -1.47 -3.08 5.89
N PRO A 35 -1.60 -1.76 5.60
CA PRO A 35 -2.36 -0.87 6.47
C PRO A 35 -3.87 -1.09 6.36
N PRO A 36 -4.61 -0.84 7.44
CA PRO A 36 -6.07 -0.83 7.41
C PRO A 36 -6.62 0.13 6.35
N GLY A 37 -7.66 -0.29 5.63
CA GLY A 37 -8.30 0.51 4.58
C GLY A 37 -7.59 0.47 3.23
N ALA A 38 -6.47 -0.25 3.11
CA ALA A 38 -5.85 -0.54 1.82
C ALA A 38 -6.54 -1.71 1.12
N ILE A 39 -6.22 -1.89 -0.15
CA ILE A 39 -6.61 -3.09 -0.92
C ILE A 39 -5.97 -4.34 -0.30
N LYS A 40 -6.47 -5.52 -0.63
CA LYS A 40 -5.87 -6.79 -0.19
C LYS A 40 -4.88 -7.27 -1.23
N ALA A 41 -3.64 -7.53 -0.80
CA ALA A 41 -2.68 -8.24 -1.63
C ALA A 41 -3.11 -9.71 -1.79
N GLU A 42 -3.29 -10.13 -3.03
CA GLU A 42 -3.60 -11.52 -3.37
C GLU A 42 -2.39 -12.14 -4.07
N GLY A 43 -1.68 -13.04 -3.37
CA GLY A 43 -0.49 -13.71 -3.90
C GLY A 43 0.78 -13.48 -3.09
N THR A 44 1.95 -13.55 -3.76
CA THR A 44 3.28 -13.52 -3.12
C THR A 44 3.95 -12.14 -3.18
N TRP A 45 3.20 -11.09 -2.85
CA TRP A 45 3.66 -9.71 -2.83
C TRP A 45 3.09 -8.92 -1.65
N SER A 46 3.63 -7.75 -1.36
CA SER A 46 3.17 -6.86 -0.30
C SER A 46 2.82 -5.50 -0.90
N LEU A 47 1.90 -4.77 -0.27
CA LEU A 47 1.44 -3.45 -0.73
C LEU A 47 2.56 -2.42 -0.73
N GLY A 48 3.54 -2.60 0.14
CA GLY A 48 4.71 -1.75 0.22
C GLY A 48 5.70 -2.25 1.26
N ALA A 49 6.76 -1.49 1.45
CA ALA A 49 7.76 -1.73 2.48
C ALA A 49 8.34 -0.42 3.02
N ARG A 50 8.65 -0.40 4.31
CA ARG A 50 9.49 0.64 4.91
C ARG A 50 10.91 0.12 5.06
N ALA A 51 11.88 0.94 4.63
CA ALA A 51 13.30 0.72 4.86
C ALA A 51 13.93 2.04 5.36
N GLY A 52 14.22 2.11 6.66
CA GLY A 52 14.67 3.36 7.31
C GLY A 52 13.68 4.50 7.09
N ASP A 53 14.15 5.60 6.53
CA ASP A 53 13.35 6.81 6.27
C ASP A 53 12.56 6.76 4.94
N PHE A 54 12.60 5.65 4.22
CA PHE A 54 11.90 5.52 2.95
C PHE A 54 10.74 4.53 3.02
N VAL A 55 9.66 4.90 2.32
CA VAL A 55 8.49 4.06 2.09
C VAL A 55 8.40 3.76 0.60
N PHE A 56 8.41 2.47 0.28
CA PHE A 56 8.26 1.94 -1.06
C PHE A 56 6.85 1.41 -1.20
N VAL A 57 6.10 1.94 -2.15
CA VAL A 57 4.74 1.48 -2.48
C VAL A 57 4.84 0.64 -3.75
N ALA A 58 4.30 -0.56 -3.71
CA ALA A 58 4.24 -1.46 -4.86
C ALA A 58 3.33 -0.89 -5.97
N GLY A 59 3.31 -1.54 -7.12
CA GLY A 59 2.38 -1.17 -8.20
C GLY A 59 0.93 -1.20 -7.73
N MET A 60 0.29 -0.04 -7.64
CA MET A 60 -1.10 0.10 -7.24
C MET A 60 -1.98 0.28 -8.46
N GLN A 61 -2.93 -0.63 -8.63
CA GLN A 61 -4.03 -0.53 -9.59
C GLN A 61 -5.20 0.26 -9.01
N GLY A 62 -6.16 0.62 -9.87
CA GLY A 62 -7.38 1.32 -9.48
C GLY A 62 -8.43 0.41 -8.83
N ILE A 63 -8.02 -0.37 -7.84
CA ILE A 63 -8.86 -1.29 -7.09
C ILE A 63 -9.55 -0.51 -5.95
N ASP A 64 -10.86 -0.65 -5.84
CA ASP A 64 -11.63 -0.15 -4.70
C ASP A 64 -11.38 -1.02 -3.46
N PRO A 65 -10.84 -0.47 -2.36
CA PRO A 65 -10.53 -1.25 -1.17
C PRO A 65 -11.77 -1.84 -0.46
N ALA A 66 -12.97 -1.30 -0.69
CA ALA A 66 -14.20 -1.84 -0.11
C ALA A 66 -14.66 -3.14 -0.78
N THR A 67 -14.42 -3.28 -2.08
CA THR A 67 -14.87 -4.43 -2.88
C THR A 67 -13.73 -5.33 -3.35
N ASN A 68 -12.50 -4.85 -3.29
CA ASN A 68 -11.29 -5.44 -3.87
C ASN A 68 -11.41 -5.73 -5.37
N LYS A 69 -12.09 -4.82 -6.10
CA LYS A 69 -12.30 -4.91 -7.55
C LYS A 69 -11.88 -3.62 -8.25
N LEU A 70 -11.48 -3.75 -9.52
CA LEU A 70 -11.18 -2.60 -10.36
C LEU A 70 -12.40 -1.68 -10.49
N VAL A 71 -12.18 -0.37 -10.36
CA VAL A 71 -13.20 0.66 -10.63
C VAL A 71 -13.48 0.68 -12.14
N GLU A 72 -14.76 0.70 -12.54
CA GLU A 72 -15.14 0.56 -13.97
C GLU A 72 -14.77 1.79 -14.81
N ASP A 73 -15.08 3.00 -14.33
CA ASP A 73 -14.79 4.25 -15.06
C ASP A 73 -13.28 4.52 -15.15
N PRO A 74 -12.70 4.71 -16.33
CA PRO A 74 -11.25 4.85 -16.50
C PRO A 74 -10.64 6.03 -15.72
N GLN A 75 -11.32 7.20 -15.69
CA GLN A 75 -10.81 8.36 -14.96
C GLN A 75 -10.84 8.13 -13.46
N ALA A 76 -11.95 7.58 -12.95
CA ALA A 76 -12.09 7.22 -11.53
C ALA A 76 -11.12 6.10 -11.13
N ARG A 77 -10.88 5.13 -12.03
CA ARG A 77 -9.92 4.05 -11.82
C ARG A 77 -8.50 4.57 -11.62
N ILE A 78 -8.02 5.45 -12.51
CA ILE A 78 -6.69 6.06 -12.38
C ILE A 78 -6.61 6.89 -11.09
N LEU A 79 -7.65 7.66 -10.76
CA LEU A 79 -7.71 8.41 -9.51
C LEU A 79 -7.66 7.47 -8.29
N GLN A 80 -8.34 6.32 -8.36
CA GLN A 80 -8.31 5.32 -7.29
C GLN A 80 -6.93 4.69 -7.13
N ALA A 81 -6.20 4.42 -8.22
CA ALA A 81 -4.81 3.95 -8.15
C ALA A 81 -3.92 4.92 -7.34
N PHE A 82 -4.02 6.23 -7.60
CA PHE A 82 -3.32 7.24 -6.80
C PHE A 82 -3.80 7.29 -5.34
N ARG A 83 -5.10 7.10 -5.07
CA ARG A 83 -5.62 7.02 -3.70
C ARG A 83 -5.08 5.82 -2.94
N ASN A 84 -4.91 4.68 -3.61
CA ASN A 84 -4.30 3.49 -3.01
C ASN A 84 -2.83 3.73 -2.66
N VAL A 85 -2.06 4.38 -3.54
CA VAL A 85 -0.70 4.86 -3.22
C VAL A 85 -0.71 5.77 -1.99
N LYS A 86 -1.60 6.77 -1.97
CA LYS A 86 -1.74 7.72 -0.86
C LYS A 86 -2.02 7.01 0.46
N THR A 87 -2.96 6.07 0.50
CA THR A 87 -3.32 5.31 1.71
C THR A 87 -2.11 4.63 2.34
N ILE A 88 -1.27 3.99 1.52
CA ILE A 88 -0.07 3.28 2.01
C ILE A 88 0.98 4.29 2.49
N ALA A 89 1.23 5.37 1.75
CA ALA A 89 2.17 6.40 2.14
C ALA A 89 1.77 7.08 3.47
N GLU A 90 0.49 7.46 3.62
CA GLU A 90 -0.03 8.11 4.81
C GLU A 90 -0.03 7.21 6.06
N SER A 91 -0.17 5.89 5.90
CA SER A 91 -0.06 4.94 7.02
C SER A 91 1.31 4.96 7.68
N GLU A 92 2.32 5.41 6.96
CA GLU A 92 3.71 5.53 7.41
C GLU A 92 4.13 6.98 7.70
N GLY A 93 3.18 7.91 7.73
CA GLY A 93 3.42 9.31 8.08
C GLY A 93 3.93 10.19 6.94
N ALA A 94 3.96 9.68 5.70
CA ALA A 94 4.24 10.48 4.51
C ALA A 94 2.96 11.15 3.99
N SER A 95 3.12 12.26 3.28
CA SER A 95 2.09 12.85 2.44
C SER A 95 2.44 12.69 0.97
N LEU A 96 1.50 12.96 0.06
CA LEU A 96 1.82 12.96 -1.37
C LEU A 96 2.94 13.95 -1.74
N LYS A 97 3.15 15.01 -0.95
CA LYS A 97 4.23 15.99 -1.16
C LYS A 97 5.62 15.45 -0.81
N ASP A 98 5.69 14.35 -0.06
CA ASP A 98 6.94 13.67 0.30
C ASP A 98 7.36 12.61 -0.73
N CYS A 99 6.63 12.53 -1.86
CA CYS A 99 6.94 11.62 -2.95
C CYS A 99 8.23 12.03 -3.64
N VAL A 100 9.24 11.13 -3.63
CA VAL A 100 10.55 11.36 -4.26
C VAL A 100 10.70 10.65 -5.59
N ARG A 101 9.80 9.73 -5.91
CA ARG A 101 9.71 9.05 -7.20
C ARG A 101 8.30 8.53 -7.44
N LEU A 102 7.83 8.69 -8.67
CA LEU A 102 6.55 8.17 -9.16
C LEU A 102 6.79 7.51 -10.52
N THR A 103 6.35 6.26 -10.67
CA THR A 103 6.34 5.56 -11.96
C THR A 103 4.90 5.18 -12.29
N VAL A 104 4.49 5.46 -13.53
CA VAL A 104 3.14 5.15 -14.03
C VAL A 104 3.28 4.27 -15.26
N TYR A 105 2.71 3.09 -15.19
CA TYR A 105 2.61 2.13 -16.27
C TYR A 105 1.21 2.21 -16.86
N LEU A 106 1.11 2.32 -18.18
CA LEU A 106 -0.16 2.49 -18.90
C LEU A 106 -0.26 1.44 -20.02
N SER A 107 -1.45 0.90 -20.23
CA SER A 107 -1.71 -0.01 -21.36
C SER A 107 -1.89 0.72 -22.70
N ASP A 108 -2.14 2.03 -22.68
CA ASP A 108 -2.26 2.91 -23.83
C ASP A 108 -1.86 4.33 -23.38
N LEU A 109 -0.59 4.69 -23.61
CA LEU A 109 -0.04 5.95 -23.14
C LEU A 109 -0.74 7.18 -23.72
N PRO A 110 -1.00 7.28 -25.05
CA PRO A 110 -1.71 8.42 -25.62
C PRO A 110 -3.12 8.63 -25.05
N ARG A 111 -3.81 7.55 -24.79
CA ARG A 111 -5.18 7.57 -24.27
C ARG A 111 -5.27 7.95 -22.80
N PHE A 112 -4.41 7.37 -21.96
CA PHE A 112 -4.55 7.47 -20.51
C PHE A 112 -3.66 8.51 -19.84
N ALA A 113 -2.58 9.00 -20.50
CA ALA A 113 -1.74 10.04 -19.93
C ALA A 113 -2.50 11.33 -19.55
N PRO A 114 -3.46 11.84 -20.34
CA PRO A 114 -4.25 13.01 -19.93
C PRO A 114 -5.08 12.76 -18.66
N MET A 115 -5.55 11.52 -18.45
CA MET A 115 -6.31 11.15 -17.25
C MET A 115 -5.39 11.08 -16.02
N VAL A 116 -4.15 10.61 -16.19
CA VAL A 116 -3.12 10.62 -15.14
C VAL A 116 -2.79 12.05 -14.72
N GLU A 117 -2.57 12.96 -15.69
CA GLU A 117 -2.32 14.38 -15.41
C GLU A 117 -3.44 14.99 -14.55
N LYS A 118 -4.70 14.74 -14.94
CA LYS A 118 -5.87 15.24 -14.22
C LYS A 118 -5.95 14.67 -12.80
N ALA A 119 -5.81 13.35 -12.64
CA ALA A 119 -5.88 12.68 -11.34
C ALA A 119 -4.74 13.14 -10.41
N GLN A 120 -3.53 13.26 -10.93
CA GLN A 120 -2.39 13.75 -10.16
C GLN A 120 -2.58 15.21 -9.74
N ALA A 121 -3.02 16.09 -10.65
CA ALA A 121 -3.28 17.49 -10.32
C ALA A 121 -4.35 17.64 -9.23
N GLU A 122 -5.43 16.85 -9.30
CA GLU A 122 -6.50 16.83 -8.31
C GLU A 122 -5.97 16.46 -6.91
N LEU A 123 -5.21 15.37 -6.81
CA LEU A 123 -4.76 14.85 -5.51
C LEU A 123 -3.60 15.66 -4.91
N TRP A 124 -2.70 16.18 -5.74
CA TRP A 124 -1.59 17.03 -5.27
C TRP A 124 -2.04 18.46 -4.94
N GLY A 125 -3.16 18.92 -5.50
CA GLY A 125 -3.67 20.28 -5.28
C GLY A 125 -2.75 21.39 -5.82
N GLY A 126 -1.84 21.07 -6.74
CA GLY A 126 -0.89 21.99 -7.33
C GLY A 126 0.58 21.63 -7.04
N PRO A 127 1.53 22.40 -7.63
CA PRO A 127 2.96 22.18 -7.47
C PRO A 127 3.45 22.36 -6.01
N PRO A 128 4.63 21.82 -5.65
CA PRO A 128 5.49 21.03 -6.52
C PRO A 128 4.93 19.62 -6.75
N TYR A 129 5.17 19.10 -7.97
CA TYR A 129 4.90 17.69 -8.31
C TYR A 129 6.16 16.83 -8.16
N PRO A 130 6.05 15.52 -7.87
CA PRO A 130 7.19 14.64 -7.77
C PRO A 130 7.83 14.38 -9.13
N PRO A 131 9.14 13.98 -9.15
CA PRO A 131 9.72 13.41 -10.36
C PRO A 131 8.94 12.17 -10.76
N ARG A 132 8.49 12.14 -12.04
CA ARG A 132 7.63 11.08 -12.57
C ARG A 132 8.16 10.55 -13.90
N THR A 133 8.04 9.23 -14.07
CA THR A 133 8.17 8.54 -15.36
C THR A 133 6.82 7.93 -15.74
N MET A 134 6.39 8.12 -16.98
CA MET A 134 5.26 7.38 -17.56
C MET A 134 5.77 6.53 -18.72
N MET A 135 5.28 5.29 -18.81
CA MET A 135 5.63 4.40 -19.90
C MET A 135 4.44 3.53 -20.30
N GLU A 136 4.39 3.18 -21.58
CA GLU A 136 3.46 2.18 -22.07
C GLU A 136 4.04 0.80 -21.85
N VAL A 137 3.19 -0.13 -21.41
CA VAL A 137 3.50 -1.54 -21.22
C VAL A 137 2.54 -2.40 -22.01
N LYS A 138 3.00 -3.58 -22.40
CA LYS A 138 2.21 -4.47 -23.25
C LYS A 138 0.94 -4.97 -22.55
N HIS A 139 1.04 -5.29 -21.27
CA HIS A 139 -0.07 -5.78 -20.43
C HIS A 139 0.14 -5.36 -18.99
N LEU A 140 -0.96 -5.11 -18.28
CA LEU A 140 -1.05 -5.01 -16.84
C LEU A 140 -1.89 -6.17 -16.32
N PHE A 141 -1.78 -6.48 -15.05
CA PHE A 141 -2.54 -7.56 -14.45
C PHE A 141 -4.05 -7.25 -14.52
N ASP A 142 -4.89 -8.28 -14.74
CA ASP A 142 -6.35 -8.16 -14.91
C ASP A 142 -6.79 -7.21 -16.03
N ASP A 143 -5.97 -7.08 -17.11
CA ASP A 143 -6.22 -6.16 -18.22
C ASP A 143 -6.45 -4.71 -17.77
N ASP A 144 -5.79 -4.29 -16.69
CA ASP A 144 -5.92 -2.93 -16.19
C ASP A 144 -5.31 -1.90 -17.15
N ILE A 145 -5.69 -0.64 -16.95
CA ILE A 145 -5.30 0.50 -17.80
C ILE A 145 -4.11 1.27 -17.22
N ALA A 146 -3.91 1.19 -15.90
CA ALA A 146 -2.85 1.93 -15.21
C ALA A 146 -2.42 1.23 -13.93
N GLU A 147 -1.10 1.26 -13.68
CA GLU A 147 -0.49 0.84 -12.42
C GLU A 147 0.53 1.88 -11.98
N ILE A 148 0.64 2.16 -10.68
CA ILE A 148 1.45 3.24 -10.15
C ILE A 148 2.29 2.73 -8.99
N ASP A 149 3.62 2.76 -9.12
CA ASP A 149 4.55 2.58 -8.01
C ASP A 149 5.13 3.92 -7.53
N SER A 150 5.64 3.94 -6.32
CA SER A 150 6.18 5.18 -5.77
C SER A 150 7.13 4.97 -4.60
N VAL A 151 7.98 5.98 -4.37
CA VAL A 151 8.86 6.04 -3.22
C VAL A 151 8.63 7.37 -2.50
N PHE A 152 8.51 7.32 -1.18
CA PHE A 152 8.32 8.47 -0.32
C PHE A 152 9.46 8.61 0.68
N TYR A 153 9.80 9.85 1.03
CA TYR A 153 10.67 10.15 2.15
C TYR A 153 9.82 10.45 3.39
N ALA A 154 9.89 9.61 4.39
CA ALA A 154 9.09 9.67 5.61
C ALA A 154 9.97 9.38 6.82
N PRO A 155 10.79 10.36 7.28
CA PRO A 155 11.73 10.12 8.36
C PRO A 155 11.01 9.72 9.64
N VAL A 156 11.55 8.70 10.31
CA VAL A 156 11.05 8.26 11.62
C VAL A 156 11.31 9.38 12.62
N LYS A 157 10.24 9.94 13.18
CA LYS A 157 10.37 10.95 14.25
C LYS A 157 11.04 10.31 15.45
N LYS A 158 12.19 10.84 15.83
CA LYS A 158 12.93 10.44 17.02
C LYS A 158 12.21 10.90 18.30
#